data_843d276ed40d29acb742e50f46e3f439
#
_entry.id   843d276ed40d29acb742e50f46e3f439
#
_cell.length_a   1.000
_cell.length_b   1.000
_cell.length_c   1.000
_cell.angle_alpha   90.00
_cell.angle_beta   90.00
_cell.angle_gamma   90.00
#
_symmetry.space_group_name_H-M   'P 1'
#
loop_
_entity.id
_entity.type
_entity.pdbx_description
1 polymer ?
#
loop_
_entity_poly.entity_id
_entity_poly.type
_entity_poly.pdbx_seq_one_letter_code
_entity_poly.pdbx_strand_id
1 'polypeptide(L)'
;MSAADTYIVSDVHLGNRHCHLEQFGQFLDDLPAEACLVLNGDIIDEPDDPLPEADAQILRRLVAESKKRQVVWVYGNHDEEVAIDDAGEIQFVERWIVGERVLVMHGDEHDDLMPRHDLFKRLFKKFHRFCIRLGFADVHVADYAKKWGFLYRVLTKHVATKALRTATTEGYDVITCGHTHAPIDMTVEGRRYLNTGCWTETPAFVVIVHEEGVDYRPFPSTNGEVTGGREAPC
;
A
#
# COMPACT_ATOMS: atom_id res chain seq x y z
N MET A 1 7.14 -27.53 -11.48
CA MET A 1 7.00 -26.96 -10.12
C MET A 1 6.05 -25.80 -10.29
N SER A 2 4.96 -25.74 -9.53
CA SER A 2 4.06 -24.56 -9.53
C SER A 2 4.85 -23.33 -9.13
N ALA A 3 4.59 -22.19 -9.78
CA ALA A 3 5.20 -20.93 -9.36
C ALA A 3 4.70 -20.61 -7.94
N ALA A 4 5.56 -20.02 -7.12
CA ALA A 4 5.19 -19.61 -5.76
C ALA A 4 4.14 -18.48 -5.84
N ASP A 5 3.15 -18.53 -4.94
CA ASP A 5 2.16 -17.45 -4.82
C ASP A 5 2.85 -16.14 -4.41
N THR A 6 2.39 -15.04 -5.02
CA THR A 6 2.90 -13.70 -4.70
C THR A 6 1.86 -12.92 -3.91
N TYR A 7 2.23 -12.51 -2.72
CA TYR A 7 1.41 -11.69 -1.81
C TYR A 7 1.82 -10.22 -1.94
N ILE A 8 0.86 -9.35 -2.22
CA ILE A 8 1.09 -7.93 -2.46
C ILE A 8 0.31 -7.12 -1.42
N VAL A 9 0.99 -6.22 -0.73
CA VAL A 9 0.44 -5.27 0.24
C VAL A 9 1.07 -3.90 0.01
N SER A 10 0.40 -2.83 0.44
CA SER A 10 0.92 -1.47 0.35
C SER A 10 0.59 -0.65 1.60
N ASP A 11 1.12 0.57 1.68
CA ASP A 11 0.70 1.60 2.63
C ASP A 11 0.71 1.10 4.09
N VAL A 12 1.83 0.51 4.50
CA VAL A 12 2.03 0.01 5.88
C VAL A 12 2.25 1.17 6.83
N HIS A 13 3.02 2.19 6.37
CA HIS A 13 3.34 3.40 7.11
C HIS A 13 3.99 3.13 8.48
N LEU A 14 5.07 2.34 8.50
CA LEU A 14 5.89 2.16 9.70
C LEU A 14 6.37 3.52 10.21
N GLY A 15 6.28 3.75 11.51
CA GLY A 15 6.52 5.03 12.17
C GLY A 15 5.25 5.87 12.35
N ASN A 16 4.15 5.54 11.66
CA ASN A 16 2.87 6.19 11.86
C ASN A 16 2.16 5.56 13.07
N ARG A 17 1.70 6.38 14.02
CA ARG A 17 1.00 5.92 15.22
C ARG A 17 -0.31 5.15 14.96
N HIS A 18 -0.86 5.25 13.76
CA HIS A 18 -2.07 4.53 13.34
C HIS A 18 -1.75 3.20 12.63
N CYS A 19 -0.46 2.89 12.42
CA CYS A 19 -0.07 1.62 11.83
C CYS A 19 -0.49 0.44 12.73
N HIS A 20 -1.18 -0.52 12.16
CA HIS A 20 -1.64 -1.73 12.85
C HIS A 20 -0.53 -2.79 12.88
N LEU A 21 0.56 -2.50 13.61
CA LEU A 21 1.78 -3.32 13.66
C LEU A 21 1.53 -4.80 14.02
N GLU A 22 0.66 -5.07 15.01
CA GLU A 22 0.34 -6.45 15.41
C GLU A 22 -0.34 -7.22 14.28
N GLN A 23 -1.27 -6.56 13.56
CA GLN A 23 -1.97 -7.16 12.44
C GLN A 23 -1.03 -7.43 11.28
N PHE A 24 -0.13 -6.47 10.97
CA PHE A 24 0.88 -6.66 9.93
C PHE A 24 1.90 -7.74 10.32
N GLY A 25 2.31 -7.78 11.60
CA GLY A 25 3.14 -8.85 12.14
C GLY A 25 2.51 -10.23 11.95
N GLN A 26 1.21 -10.36 12.23
CA GLN A 26 0.47 -11.60 12.03
C GLN A 26 0.37 -11.96 10.53
N PHE A 27 0.15 -11.00 9.66
CA PHE A 27 0.19 -11.24 8.21
C PHE A 27 1.52 -11.87 7.79
N LEU A 28 2.65 -11.37 8.31
CA LEU A 28 3.97 -11.95 8.03
C LEU A 28 4.13 -13.36 8.61
N ASP A 29 3.47 -13.66 9.76
CA ASP A 29 3.46 -15.01 10.34
C ASP A 29 2.66 -16.00 9.48
N ASP A 30 1.58 -15.52 8.87
CA ASP A 30 0.64 -16.35 8.09
C ASP A 30 1.13 -16.57 6.64
N LEU A 31 2.22 -15.90 6.20
CA LEU A 31 2.76 -16.10 4.85
C LEU A 31 3.27 -17.54 4.65
N PRO A 32 2.82 -18.24 3.60
CA PRO A 32 3.37 -19.56 3.26
C PRO A 32 4.89 -19.50 3.05
N ALA A 33 5.59 -20.56 3.40
CA ALA A 33 7.07 -20.60 3.37
C ALA A 33 7.65 -20.25 2.01
N GLU A 34 7.00 -20.71 0.94
CA GLU A 34 7.48 -20.51 -0.46
C GLU A 34 6.92 -19.22 -1.11
N ALA A 35 6.09 -18.44 -0.38
CA ALA A 35 5.46 -17.25 -0.95
C ALA A 35 6.49 -16.17 -1.28
N CYS A 36 6.26 -15.44 -2.39
CA CYS A 36 6.92 -14.16 -2.65
C CYS A 36 6.14 -13.03 -1.96
N LEU A 37 6.83 -12.01 -1.48
CA LEU A 37 6.22 -10.83 -0.87
C LEU A 37 6.56 -9.58 -1.70
N VAL A 38 5.54 -8.82 -2.08
CA VAL A 38 5.69 -7.52 -2.73
C VAL A 38 5.12 -6.44 -1.80
N LEU A 39 5.99 -5.54 -1.39
CA LEU A 39 5.70 -4.34 -0.62
C LEU A 39 5.50 -3.21 -1.63
N ASN A 40 4.25 -2.81 -1.88
CA ASN A 40 3.90 -1.92 -2.98
C ASN A 40 3.82 -0.46 -2.55
N GLY A 41 4.93 0.06 -2.00
CA GLY A 41 5.12 1.46 -1.65
C GLY A 41 4.52 1.90 -0.32
N ASP A 42 5.03 3.02 0.18
CA ASP A 42 4.61 3.65 1.43
C ASP A 42 4.69 2.68 2.64
N ILE A 43 5.79 1.93 2.71
CA ILE A 43 6.05 1.00 3.82
C ILE A 43 6.57 1.76 5.04
N ILE A 44 7.35 2.81 4.83
CA ILE A 44 7.82 3.73 5.88
C ILE A 44 7.17 5.10 5.68
N ASP A 45 6.63 5.66 6.77
CA ASP A 45 5.91 6.94 6.70
C ASP A 45 6.85 8.15 6.52
N GLU A 46 7.93 8.19 7.30
CA GLU A 46 8.95 9.25 7.30
C GLU A 46 10.35 8.61 7.36
N PRO A 47 10.98 8.32 6.22
CA PRO A 47 12.29 7.65 6.20
C PRO A 47 13.42 8.42 6.89
N ASP A 48 13.32 9.75 6.93
CA ASP A 48 14.31 10.63 7.58
C ASP A 48 14.21 10.63 9.11
N ASP A 49 13.09 10.17 9.67
CA ASP A 49 12.86 10.13 11.10
C ASP A 49 13.20 8.72 11.66
N PRO A 50 13.78 8.64 12.87
CA PRO A 50 14.07 7.35 13.48
C PRO A 50 12.78 6.59 13.77
N LEU A 51 12.68 5.33 13.32
CA LEU A 51 11.55 4.48 13.61
C LEU A 51 11.46 4.16 15.11
N PRO A 52 10.24 4.17 15.68
CA PRO A 52 9.99 3.58 16.99
C PRO A 52 10.46 2.11 17.03
N GLU A 53 10.87 1.62 18.21
CA GLU A 53 11.48 0.28 18.31
C GLU A 53 10.58 -0.85 17.80
N ALA A 54 9.27 -0.77 18.02
CA ALA A 54 8.33 -1.78 17.53
C ALA A 54 8.27 -1.80 15.99
N ASP A 55 8.25 -0.62 15.35
CA ASP A 55 8.28 -0.47 13.89
C ASP A 55 9.60 -0.94 13.30
N ALA A 56 10.71 -0.58 13.96
CA ALA A 56 12.04 -1.04 13.58
C ALA A 56 12.17 -2.57 13.68
N GLN A 57 11.46 -3.24 14.59
CA GLN A 57 11.40 -4.71 14.65
C GLN A 57 10.71 -5.30 13.44
N ILE A 58 9.60 -4.70 12.97
CA ILE A 58 8.94 -5.12 11.74
C ILE A 58 9.88 -4.95 10.54
N LEU A 59 10.57 -3.80 10.43
CA LEU A 59 11.52 -3.57 9.35
C LEU A 59 12.64 -4.63 9.34
N ARG A 60 13.25 -4.89 10.52
CA ARG A 60 14.26 -5.98 10.65
C ARG A 60 13.70 -7.35 10.27
N ARG A 61 12.43 -7.59 10.54
CA ARG A 61 11.75 -8.81 10.14
C ARG A 61 11.60 -8.90 8.63
N LEU A 62 11.20 -7.83 7.93
CA LEU A 62 11.13 -7.79 6.47
C LEU A 62 12.50 -8.10 5.83
N VAL A 63 13.57 -7.53 6.39
CA VAL A 63 14.95 -7.84 5.99
C VAL A 63 15.28 -9.32 6.24
N ALA A 64 14.86 -9.89 7.37
CA ALA A 64 15.09 -11.32 7.64
C ALA A 64 14.26 -12.22 6.72
N GLU A 65 13.05 -11.82 6.34
CA GLU A 65 12.23 -12.54 5.36
C GLU A 65 12.88 -12.54 3.98
N SER A 66 13.55 -11.45 3.55
CA SER A 66 14.23 -11.40 2.26
C SER A 66 15.32 -12.45 2.09
N LYS A 67 15.90 -12.95 3.19
CA LYS A 67 16.90 -14.04 3.19
C LYS A 67 16.27 -15.44 3.06
N LYS A 68 14.94 -15.55 3.14
CA LYS A 68 14.21 -16.84 3.08
C LYS A 68 13.35 -16.95 1.84
N ARG A 69 12.84 -15.81 1.32
CA ARG A 69 11.92 -15.70 0.20
C ARG A 69 12.23 -14.47 -0.63
N GLN A 70 11.73 -14.40 -1.84
CA GLN A 70 11.79 -13.17 -2.62
C GLN A 70 10.95 -12.09 -1.93
N VAL A 71 11.57 -10.95 -1.63
CA VAL A 71 10.91 -9.74 -1.16
C VAL A 71 11.24 -8.62 -2.12
N VAL A 72 10.20 -8.02 -2.69
CA VAL A 72 10.31 -6.88 -3.60
C VAL A 72 9.70 -5.67 -2.91
N TRP A 73 10.39 -4.55 -2.95
CA TRP A 73 9.91 -3.27 -2.46
C TRP A 73 9.75 -2.32 -3.65
N VAL A 74 8.52 -2.06 -4.03
CA VAL A 74 8.18 -1.03 -5.00
C VAL A 74 8.16 0.29 -4.25
N TYR A 75 8.82 1.31 -4.77
CA TYR A 75 8.83 2.62 -4.15
C TYR A 75 7.45 3.27 -4.15
N GLY A 76 7.13 3.98 -3.06
CA GLY A 76 5.99 4.88 -2.95
C GLY A 76 6.45 6.31 -2.75
N ASN A 77 5.51 7.25 -2.67
CA ASN A 77 5.85 8.66 -2.52
C ASN A 77 6.36 9.05 -1.12
N HIS A 78 6.20 8.20 -0.12
CA HIS A 78 6.78 8.39 1.21
C HIS A 78 8.20 7.84 1.29
N ASP A 79 8.49 6.77 0.59
CA ASP A 79 9.74 6.03 0.67
C ASP A 79 10.49 5.93 -0.68
N GLU A 80 10.34 6.95 -1.55
CA GLU A 80 10.88 7.02 -2.92
C GLU A 80 12.40 6.82 -3.00
N GLU A 81 13.15 7.22 -2.00
CA GLU A 81 14.61 7.08 -1.96
C GLU A 81 15.06 6.44 -0.63
N VAL A 82 14.21 5.56 -0.06
CA VAL A 82 14.55 4.94 1.21
C VAL A 82 15.86 4.18 1.12
N ALA A 83 16.79 4.52 2.02
CA ALA A 83 18.05 3.80 2.20
C ALA A 83 18.00 3.04 3.52
N ILE A 84 18.12 1.72 3.46
CA ILE A 84 18.20 0.84 4.62
C ILE A 84 19.63 0.31 4.71
N ASP A 85 20.34 0.60 5.80
CA ASP A 85 21.75 0.26 5.96
C ASP A 85 22.05 -1.23 5.74
N ASP A 86 21.18 -2.12 6.22
CA ASP A 86 21.20 -3.55 5.94
C ASP A 86 19.83 -3.97 5.41
N ALA A 87 19.65 -3.85 4.10
CA ALA A 87 18.41 -4.23 3.42
C ALA A 87 18.29 -5.74 3.15
N GLY A 88 19.28 -6.53 3.51
CA GLY A 88 19.30 -7.96 3.20
C GLY A 88 19.28 -8.23 1.69
N GLU A 89 18.31 -9.03 1.26
CA GLU A 89 18.10 -9.38 -0.16
C GLU A 89 16.84 -8.74 -0.74
N ILE A 90 16.32 -7.65 -0.12
CA ILE A 90 15.17 -6.90 -0.63
C ILE A 90 15.53 -6.27 -1.97
N GLN A 91 14.67 -6.47 -2.97
CA GLN A 91 14.81 -5.87 -4.30
C GLN A 91 14.01 -4.59 -4.38
N PHE A 92 14.67 -3.44 -4.50
CA PHE A 92 14.02 -2.14 -4.64
C PHE A 92 13.81 -1.79 -6.10
N VAL A 93 12.59 -1.43 -6.47
CA VAL A 93 12.18 -1.17 -7.86
C VAL A 93 11.11 -0.08 -7.94
N GLU A 94 10.99 0.58 -9.10
CA GLU A 94 9.90 1.52 -9.38
C GLU A 94 8.57 0.81 -9.64
N ARG A 95 8.62 -0.37 -10.23
CA ARG A 95 7.46 -1.21 -10.54
C ARG A 95 7.87 -2.68 -10.63
N TRP A 96 6.91 -3.57 -10.45
CA TRP A 96 7.14 -5.02 -10.53
C TRP A 96 6.10 -5.69 -11.42
N ILE A 97 6.47 -6.80 -12.04
CA ILE A 97 5.56 -7.58 -12.88
C ILE A 97 5.50 -9.00 -12.33
N VAL A 98 4.29 -9.48 -12.07
CA VAL A 98 4.05 -10.84 -11.61
C VAL A 98 3.42 -11.66 -12.74
N GLY A 99 4.11 -12.72 -13.16
CA GLY A 99 3.61 -13.69 -14.13
C GLY A 99 3.20 -13.09 -15.48
N GLU A 100 3.88 -12.07 -15.96
CA GLU A 100 3.61 -11.37 -17.24
C GLU A 100 2.23 -10.70 -17.35
N ARG A 101 1.37 -10.82 -16.33
CA ARG A 101 -0.05 -10.42 -16.38
C ARG A 101 -0.42 -9.33 -15.39
N VAL A 102 0.28 -9.25 -14.27
CA VAL A 102 -0.06 -8.33 -13.18
C VAL A 102 1.04 -7.29 -13.06
N LEU A 103 0.68 -6.03 -13.32
CA LEU A 103 1.54 -4.88 -13.06
C LEU A 103 1.35 -4.40 -11.63
N VAL A 104 2.44 -4.26 -10.89
CA VAL A 104 2.48 -3.73 -9.53
C VAL A 104 3.21 -2.39 -9.56
N MET A 105 2.54 -1.34 -9.10
CA MET A 105 3.09 0.00 -8.96
C MET A 105 2.36 0.73 -7.85
N HIS A 106 3.01 1.67 -7.18
CA HIS A 106 2.38 2.33 -6.03
C HIS A 106 1.16 3.16 -6.43
N GLY A 107 1.24 3.89 -7.52
CA GLY A 107 0.11 4.62 -8.09
C GLY A 107 0.14 6.14 -7.88
N ASP A 108 1.09 6.67 -7.15
CA ASP A 108 1.32 8.11 -6.97
C ASP A 108 1.66 8.81 -8.29
N GLU A 109 2.30 8.12 -9.23
CA GLU A 109 2.57 8.63 -10.58
C GLU A 109 1.29 8.88 -11.41
N HIS A 110 0.17 8.28 -11.01
CA HIS A 110 -1.16 8.48 -11.60
C HIS A 110 -1.94 9.61 -10.93
N ASP A 111 -1.42 10.19 -9.85
CA ASP A 111 -2.04 11.28 -9.11
C ASP A 111 -1.48 12.63 -9.53
N ASP A 112 -2.14 13.27 -10.51
CA ASP A 112 -1.81 14.66 -10.89
C ASP A 112 -2.61 15.70 -10.09
N LEU A 113 -3.54 15.26 -9.24
CA LEU A 113 -4.41 16.16 -8.49
C LEU A 113 -3.75 16.62 -7.18
N MET A 114 -2.90 15.77 -6.61
CA MET A 114 -2.13 16.12 -5.43
C MET A 114 -0.79 16.77 -5.82
N PRO A 115 -0.42 17.89 -5.20
CA PRO A 115 0.85 18.56 -5.53
C PRO A 115 2.04 17.66 -5.21
N ARG A 116 2.83 17.30 -6.21
CA ARG A 116 4.06 16.51 -6.06
C ARG A 116 5.24 17.31 -5.47
N HIS A 117 5.08 18.61 -5.22
CA HIS A 117 6.18 19.43 -4.74
C HIS A 117 6.48 19.18 -3.26
N ASP A 118 7.69 18.71 -2.98
CA ASP A 118 8.21 18.50 -1.62
C ASP A 118 8.06 19.73 -0.71
N LEU A 119 8.16 20.91 -1.30
CA LEU A 119 7.94 22.16 -0.58
C LEU A 119 6.50 22.26 -0.06
N PHE A 120 5.50 21.81 -0.83
CA PHE A 120 4.10 21.83 -0.41
C PHE A 120 3.84 20.76 0.66
N LYS A 121 4.38 19.55 0.49
CA LYS A 121 4.33 18.48 1.49
C LYS A 121 4.95 18.96 2.81
N ARG A 122 6.15 19.56 2.77
CA ARG A 122 6.85 20.12 3.95
C ARG A 122 6.07 21.28 4.60
N LEU A 123 5.48 22.16 3.80
CA LEU A 123 4.68 23.28 4.28
C LEU A 123 3.38 22.79 4.93
N PHE A 124 2.71 21.82 4.30
CA PHE A 124 1.50 21.20 4.82
C PHE A 124 1.78 20.44 6.13
N LYS A 125 2.86 19.66 6.20
CA LYS A 125 3.29 18.96 7.43
C LYS A 125 3.62 19.96 8.55
N LYS A 126 4.29 21.09 8.25
CA LYS A 126 4.56 22.16 9.24
C LYS A 126 3.26 22.81 9.72
N PHE A 127 2.33 23.07 8.82
CA PHE A 127 1.03 23.64 9.15
C PHE A 127 0.20 22.69 10.01
N HIS A 128 0.16 21.40 9.67
CA HIS A 128 -0.53 20.37 10.43
C HIS A 128 0.06 20.23 11.85
N ARG A 129 1.40 20.14 11.98
CA ARG A 129 2.06 20.14 13.29
C ARG A 129 1.78 21.41 14.10
N PHE A 130 1.65 22.56 13.45
CA PHE A 130 1.27 23.81 14.09
C PHE A 130 -0.19 23.76 14.59
N CYS A 131 -1.11 23.23 13.80
CA CYS A 131 -2.52 23.05 14.21
C CYS A 131 -2.64 22.11 15.42
N ILE A 132 -1.90 21.00 15.44
CA ILE A 132 -1.85 20.09 16.61
C ILE A 132 -1.34 20.82 17.85
N ARG A 133 -0.28 21.63 17.73
CA ARG A 133 0.25 22.44 18.86
C ARG A 133 -0.76 23.46 19.39
N LEU A 134 -1.69 23.90 18.57
CA LEU A 134 -2.80 24.79 18.95
C LEU A 134 -4.00 24.03 19.56
N GLY A 135 -3.90 22.70 19.76
CA GLY A 135 -4.94 21.89 20.38
C GLY A 135 -6.03 21.40 19.43
N PHE A 136 -5.83 21.53 18.10
CA PHE A 136 -6.69 20.84 17.15
C PHE A 136 -6.48 19.34 17.24
N ALA A 137 -7.56 18.56 17.10
CA ALA A 137 -7.47 17.11 17.13
C ALA A 137 -6.47 16.63 16.06
N ASP A 138 -5.54 15.77 16.47
CA ASP A 138 -4.63 15.11 15.57
C ASP A 138 -5.41 14.01 14.84
N VAL A 139 -5.99 14.39 13.70
CA VAL A 139 -6.76 13.50 12.83
C VAL A 139 -5.87 13.15 11.65
N HIS A 140 -5.80 11.87 11.31
CA HIS A 140 -5.06 11.41 10.14
C HIS A 140 -5.49 12.20 8.89
N VAL A 141 -4.52 12.65 8.08
CA VAL A 141 -4.80 13.48 6.89
C VAL A 141 -5.78 12.78 5.94
N ALA A 142 -5.68 11.44 5.85
CA ALA A 142 -6.62 10.61 5.10
C ALA A 142 -8.07 10.73 5.61
N ASP A 143 -8.28 10.89 6.93
CA ASP A 143 -9.63 11.09 7.49
C ASP A 143 -10.21 12.46 7.13
N TYR A 144 -9.38 13.49 6.98
CA TYR A 144 -9.82 14.77 6.44
C TYR A 144 -10.20 14.65 4.97
N ALA A 145 -9.39 13.97 4.16
CA ALA A 145 -9.70 13.73 2.76
C ALA A 145 -11.01 12.93 2.61
N LYS A 146 -11.23 11.92 3.46
CA LYS A 146 -12.47 11.11 3.48
C LYS A 146 -13.70 11.91 3.94
N LYS A 147 -13.56 12.89 4.82
CA LYS A 147 -14.66 13.82 5.18
C LYS A 147 -15.12 14.67 3.99
N TRP A 148 -14.25 14.89 3.02
CA TRP A 148 -14.59 15.51 1.75
C TRP A 148 -14.94 14.41 0.70
N GLY A 149 -15.84 13.52 1.05
CA GLY A 149 -16.13 12.27 0.34
C GLY A 149 -16.36 12.39 -1.18
N PHE A 150 -16.70 13.57 -1.68
CA PHE A 150 -16.75 13.83 -3.11
C PHE A 150 -15.34 13.95 -3.71
N LEU A 151 -14.46 14.76 -3.11
CA LEU A 151 -13.10 14.99 -3.61
C LEU A 151 -12.28 13.70 -3.55
N TYR A 152 -12.40 12.96 -2.45
CA TYR A 152 -11.75 11.66 -2.28
C TYR A 152 -12.18 10.65 -3.37
N ARG A 153 -13.49 10.58 -3.68
CA ARG A 153 -13.99 9.73 -4.77
C ARG A 153 -13.47 10.16 -6.14
N VAL A 154 -13.35 11.47 -6.38
CA VAL A 154 -12.80 12.00 -7.62
C VAL A 154 -11.32 11.60 -7.76
N LEU A 155 -10.53 11.80 -6.71
CA LEU A 155 -9.11 11.40 -6.67
C LEU A 155 -8.94 9.90 -6.92
N THR A 156 -9.62 9.07 -6.15
CA THR A 156 -9.54 7.62 -6.25
C THR A 156 -9.93 7.12 -7.64
N LYS A 157 -11.03 7.67 -8.21
CA LYS A 157 -11.46 7.34 -9.56
C LYS A 157 -10.45 7.81 -10.62
N HIS A 158 -9.82 8.96 -10.41
CA HIS A 158 -8.82 9.51 -11.32
C HIS A 158 -7.60 8.59 -11.39
N VAL A 159 -7.02 8.23 -10.24
CA VAL A 159 -5.90 7.30 -10.13
C VAL A 159 -6.24 5.95 -10.77
N ALA A 160 -7.37 5.35 -10.41
CA ALA A 160 -7.81 4.08 -10.98
C ALA A 160 -7.96 4.13 -12.50
N THR A 161 -8.54 5.21 -13.03
CA THR A 161 -8.72 5.38 -14.49
C THR A 161 -7.36 5.48 -15.22
N LYS A 162 -6.40 6.20 -14.66
CA LYS A 162 -5.06 6.30 -15.24
C LYS A 162 -4.30 4.98 -15.17
N ALA A 163 -4.34 4.32 -14.02
CA ALA A 163 -3.72 3.00 -13.82
C ALA A 163 -4.27 1.98 -14.85
N LEU A 164 -5.59 1.93 -15.05
CA LEU A 164 -6.20 1.07 -16.06
C LEU A 164 -5.76 1.41 -17.48
N ARG A 165 -5.55 2.69 -17.81
CA ARG A 165 -4.99 3.09 -19.12
C ARG A 165 -3.57 2.56 -19.29
N THR A 166 -2.72 2.66 -18.25
CA THR A 166 -1.37 2.10 -18.26
C THR A 166 -1.42 0.60 -18.50
N ALA A 167 -2.24 -0.15 -17.74
CA ALA A 167 -2.41 -1.58 -17.94
C ALA A 167 -2.86 -1.92 -19.37
N THR A 168 -3.80 -1.14 -19.93
CA THR A 168 -4.28 -1.34 -21.30
C THR A 168 -3.19 -1.09 -22.33
N THR A 169 -2.44 0.02 -22.18
CA THR A 169 -1.40 0.43 -23.13
C THR A 169 -0.22 -0.52 -23.12
N GLU A 170 0.14 -1.05 -21.94
CA GLU A 170 1.27 -1.95 -21.77
C GLU A 170 0.88 -3.44 -21.89
N GLY A 171 -0.41 -3.75 -22.01
CA GLY A 171 -0.89 -5.10 -22.27
C GLY A 171 -1.10 -6.00 -21.05
N TYR A 172 -1.17 -5.40 -19.83
CA TYR A 172 -1.43 -6.15 -18.59
C TYR A 172 -2.91 -6.40 -18.36
N ASP A 173 -3.26 -7.55 -17.79
CA ASP A 173 -4.64 -7.91 -17.45
C ASP A 173 -5.08 -7.29 -16.13
N VAL A 174 -4.15 -7.17 -15.19
CA VAL A 174 -4.38 -6.65 -13.85
C VAL A 174 -3.33 -5.59 -13.52
N ILE A 175 -3.77 -4.54 -12.84
CA ILE A 175 -2.88 -3.57 -12.21
C ILE A 175 -3.25 -3.42 -10.73
N THR A 176 -2.26 -3.44 -9.86
CA THR A 176 -2.46 -3.20 -8.43
C THR A 176 -1.68 -1.98 -7.97
N CYS A 177 -2.38 -1.14 -7.18
CA CYS A 177 -1.86 0.10 -6.61
C CYS A 177 -2.13 0.16 -5.11
N GLY A 178 -1.52 1.13 -4.44
CA GLY A 178 -1.80 1.65 -3.11
C GLY A 178 -2.18 3.13 -3.16
N HIS A 179 -1.41 3.98 -2.45
CA HIS A 179 -1.42 5.45 -2.49
C HIS A 179 -2.72 6.12 -2.02
N THR A 180 -3.86 5.72 -2.55
CA THR A 180 -5.13 6.37 -2.21
C THR A 180 -5.77 5.84 -0.93
N HIS A 181 -5.21 4.82 -0.31
CA HIS A 181 -5.74 4.14 0.89
C HIS A 181 -7.20 3.66 0.74
N ALA A 182 -7.69 3.52 -0.50
CA ALA A 182 -9.05 3.09 -0.78
C ALA A 182 -9.05 1.64 -1.27
N PRO A 183 -9.52 0.67 -0.47
CA PRO A 183 -9.63 -0.70 -0.95
C PRO A 183 -10.60 -0.75 -2.14
N ILE A 184 -10.12 -1.19 -3.29
CA ILE A 184 -10.90 -1.25 -4.53
C ILE A 184 -10.58 -2.53 -5.29
N ASP A 185 -11.64 -3.17 -5.78
CA ASP A 185 -11.60 -4.21 -6.80
C ASP A 185 -12.59 -3.82 -7.89
N MET A 186 -12.09 -3.47 -9.07
CA MET A 186 -12.96 -3.09 -10.19
C MET A 186 -12.42 -3.60 -11.51
N THR A 187 -13.32 -3.95 -12.40
CA THR A 187 -12.98 -4.38 -13.76
C THR A 187 -13.63 -3.43 -14.78
N VAL A 188 -12.83 -2.93 -15.71
CA VAL A 188 -13.28 -2.07 -16.80
C VAL A 188 -12.70 -2.60 -18.10
N GLU A 189 -13.54 -2.85 -19.09
CA GLU A 189 -13.13 -3.34 -20.42
C GLU A 189 -12.20 -4.55 -20.38
N GLY A 190 -12.46 -5.48 -19.42
CA GLY A 190 -11.69 -6.69 -19.23
C GLY A 190 -10.35 -6.53 -18.49
N ARG A 191 -10.01 -5.32 -18.04
CA ARG A 191 -8.83 -5.05 -17.21
C ARG A 191 -9.25 -4.84 -15.76
N ARG A 192 -8.52 -5.44 -14.81
CA ARG A 192 -8.82 -5.37 -13.38
C ARG A 192 -7.87 -4.41 -12.67
N TYR A 193 -8.43 -3.46 -11.94
CA TYR A 193 -7.71 -2.57 -11.03
C TYR A 193 -7.94 -3.02 -9.59
N LEU A 194 -6.87 -3.17 -8.83
CA LEU A 194 -6.90 -3.51 -7.42
C LEU A 194 -6.16 -2.43 -6.62
N ASN A 195 -6.72 -2.05 -5.48
CA ASN A 195 -6.02 -1.20 -4.51
C ASN A 195 -6.11 -1.86 -3.15
N THR A 196 -4.96 -2.08 -2.52
CA THR A 196 -4.86 -2.83 -1.26
C THR A 196 -5.29 -2.02 -0.03
N GLY A 197 -5.69 -0.76 -0.21
CA GLY A 197 -6.00 0.12 0.93
C GLY A 197 -4.74 0.46 1.71
N CYS A 198 -4.81 0.41 3.04
CA CYS A 198 -3.67 0.69 3.91
C CYS A 198 -3.72 -0.14 5.21
N TRP A 199 -2.61 -0.20 5.93
CA TRP A 199 -2.51 -0.85 7.24
C TRP A 199 -2.68 0.12 8.41
N THR A 200 -3.14 1.33 8.14
CA THR A 200 -3.57 2.31 9.15
C THR A 200 -5.08 2.28 9.38
N GLU A 201 -5.80 1.43 8.66
CA GLU A 201 -7.25 1.22 8.76
C GLU A 201 -7.58 -0.28 8.71
N THR A 202 -8.79 -0.65 9.17
CA THR A 202 -9.28 -2.04 9.15
C THR A 202 -10.55 -2.15 8.32
N PRO A 203 -10.71 -3.24 7.55
CA PRO A 203 -9.73 -4.29 7.29
C PRO A 203 -8.63 -3.83 6.31
N ALA A 204 -7.40 -4.32 6.49
CA ALA A 204 -6.39 -4.26 5.44
C ALA A 204 -6.72 -5.28 4.33
N PHE A 205 -6.23 -5.05 3.13
CA PHE A 205 -6.46 -5.96 2.00
C PHE A 205 -5.14 -6.49 1.43
N VAL A 206 -5.21 -7.70 0.89
CA VAL A 206 -4.08 -8.39 0.29
C VAL A 206 -4.47 -8.86 -1.11
N VAL A 207 -3.61 -8.59 -2.08
CA VAL A 207 -3.69 -9.20 -3.41
C VAL A 207 -2.80 -10.44 -3.41
N ILE A 208 -3.32 -11.56 -3.88
CA ILE A 208 -2.57 -12.81 -4.01
C ILE A 208 -2.60 -13.23 -5.46
N VAL A 209 -1.44 -13.30 -6.08
CA VAL A 209 -1.28 -13.77 -7.45
C VAL A 209 -0.80 -15.21 -7.40
N HIS A 210 -1.56 -16.11 -7.99
CA HIS A 210 -1.26 -17.52 -8.10
C HIS A 210 -1.42 -18.00 -9.57
N GLU A 211 -1.02 -19.20 -9.86
CA GLU A 211 -1.01 -19.74 -11.24
C GLU A 211 -2.39 -19.65 -11.91
N GLU A 212 -3.46 -19.87 -11.15
CA GLU A 212 -4.84 -19.92 -11.67
C GLU A 212 -5.50 -18.53 -11.79
N GLY A 213 -4.96 -17.49 -11.11
CA GLY A 213 -5.57 -16.16 -11.13
C GLY A 213 -5.09 -15.19 -10.05
N VAL A 214 -5.95 -14.22 -9.73
CA VAL A 214 -5.66 -13.18 -8.75
C VAL A 214 -6.82 -13.07 -7.75
N ASP A 215 -6.51 -13.34 -6.49
CA ASP A 215 -7.39 -13.13 -5.35
C ASP A 215 -7.21 -11.74 -4.76
N TYR A 216 -8.31 -11.16 -4.29
CA TYR A 216 -8.32 -9.93 -3.52
C TYR A 216 -9.19 -10.12 -2.28
N ARG A 217 -8.61 -10.03 -1.11
CA ARG A 217 -9.33 -10.34 0.12
C ARG A 217 -8.90 -9.51 1.32
N PRO A 218 -9.82 -9.24 2.26
CA PRO A 218 -9.45 -8.60 3.52
C PRO A 218 -8.55 -9.53 4.34
N PHE A 219 -7.58 -8.93 5.03
CA PHE A 219 -6.84 -9.63 6.06
C PHE A 219 -7.61 -9.52 7.37
N PRO A 220 -7.86 -10.62 8.09
CA PRO A 220 -8.69 -10.63 9.28
C PRO A 220 -8.17 -9.69 10.36
N SER A 221 -9.08 -8.91 10.95
CA SER A 221 -8.77 -8.18 12.17
C SER A 221 -8.56 -9.19 13.31
N THR A 222 -7.61 -8.92 14.20
CA THR A 222 -7.39 -9.71 15.44
C THR A 222 -8.63 -9.75 16.36
N ASN A 223 -9.63 -8.90 16.11
CA ASN A 223 -10.86 -8.77 16.90
C ASN A 223 -12.10 -9.51 16.36
N GLY A 224 -11.96 -10.43 15.42
CA GLY A 224 -13.03 -11.42 15.10
C GLY A 224 -14.38 -10.87 14.61
N GLU A 225 -14.54 -9.59 14.31
CA GLU A 225 -15.78 -9.03 13.77
C GLU A 225 -15.70 -8.80 12.26
N VAL A 226 -16.19 -9.77 11.52
CA VAL A 226 -16.48 -9.60 10.09
C VAL A 226 -17.77 -8.79 9.98
N THR A 227 -17.66 -7.47 9.86
CA THR A 227 -18.79 -6.65 9.41
C THR A 227 -18.89 -6.77 7.89
N GLY A 228 -19.94 -7.47 7.47
CA GLY A 228 -20.24 -7.75 6.07
C GLY A 228 -20.18 -6.52 5.16
N GLY A 229 -19.52 -6.68 4.03
CA GLY A 229 -19.44 -5.69 2.98
C GLY A 229 -20.84 -5.27 2.53
N ARG A 230 -21.12 -3.99 2.57
CA ARG A 230 -22.23 -3.39 1.85
C ARG A 230 -21.75 -3.15 0.43
N GLU A 231 -22.36 -3.84 -0.51
CA GLU A 231 -22.30 -3.49 -1.93
C GLU A 231 -22.63 -2.01 -2.08
N ALA A 232 -21.77 -1.26 -2.76
CA ALA A 232 -22.08 0.11 -3.13
C ALA A 232 -23.11 0.08 -4.26
N PRO A 233 -24.22 0.80 -4.12
CA PRO A 233 -25.18 0.93 -5.23
C PRO A 233 -24.58 1.77 -6.35
N CYS A 234 -24.90 1.35 -7.57
CA CYS A 234 -24.54 1.95 -8.87
C CYS A 234 -24.69 3.46 -8.96
#